data_a928a08c3f7a0048b753e6d5208350a6
#
_entry.id   a928a08c3f7a0048b753e6d5208350a6
#
_cell.length_a   1.000
_cell.length_b   1.000
_cell.length_c   1.000
_cell.angle_alpha   90.00
_cell.angle_beta   90.00
_cell.angle_gamma   90.00
#
_symmetry.space_group_name_H-M   'P 1'
#
loop_
_entity.id
_entity.type
_entity.pdbx_description
1 polymer ?
#
loop_
_entity_poly.entity_id
_entity_poly.type
_entity_poly.pdbx_seq_one_letter_code
_entity_poly.pdbx_strand_id
1 'polypeptide(L)'
;MLTPTSTALPPDFDSRHFRHALSQFATGITVITTRLDQDKFLGLTASSFNSVSLDPPLVIWSLGDRAQSMPIFANNSHYVINVLAADQRHLAEQFASRSEDR
;
A
#
# COMPACT_ATOMS: atom_id res chain seq x y z
N MET A 1 13.62 -30.34 -13.46
CA MET A 1 12.52 -29.38 -13.50
C MET A 1 11.22 -30.05 -13.11
N LEU A 2 10.59 -29.53 -12.10
CA LEU A 2 9.32 -30.07 -11.66
C LEU A 2 8.23 -29.63 -12.62
N THR A 3 7.69 -30.60 -13.36
CA THR A 3 6.49 -30.32 -14.14
C THR A 3 5.34 -30.12 -13.14
N PRO A 4 4.61 -29.02 -13.19
CA PRO A 4 3.46 -28.91 -12.36
C PRO A 4 2.46 -29.97 -12.75
N THR A 5 2.32 -30.96 -11.91
CA THR A 5 1.18 -31.85 -11.97
C THR A 5 0.00 -31.09 -11.40
N SER A 6 -0.31 -29.99 -12.02
CA SER A 6 -1.26 -29.08 -11.43
C SER A 6 -2.64 -29.68 -11.42
N THR A 7 -3.00 -30.16 -10.26
CA THR A 7 -4.38 -30.43 -9.93
C THR A 7 -4.96 -29.30 -9.13
N ALA A 8 -4.28 -28.16 -9.11
CA ALA A 8 -4.79 -27.00 -8.38
C ALA A 8 -6.10 -26.56 -9.01
N LEU A 9 -7.15 -26.61 -8.21
CA LEU A 9 -8.45 -26.10 -8.64
C LEU A 9 -8.41 -24.57 -8.73
N PRO A 10 -9.19 -23.98 -9.61
CA PRO A 10 -9.34 -22.54 -9.63
C PRO A 10 -9.81 -22.07 -8.26
N PRO A 11 -9.36 -20.90 -7.80
CA PRO A 11 -9.83 -20.38 -6.53
C PRO A 11 -11.34 -20.12 -6.57
N ASP A 12 -12.03 -20.55 -5.53
CA ASP A 12 -13.47 -20.38 -5.39
C ASP A 12 -13.81 -19.38 -4.28
N PHE A 13 -12.93 -18.44 -4.02
CA PHE A 13 -13.13 -17.42 -3.00
C PHE A 13 -13.30 -16.06 -3.66
N ASP A 14 -14.09 -15.19 -3.01
CA ASP A 14 -14.25 -13.82 -3.47
C ASP A 14 -13.12 -12.92 -2.94
N SER A 15 -13.11 -11.66 -3.38
CA SER A 15 -12.07 -10.71 -2.98
C SER A 15 -12.09 -10.41 -1.50
N ARG A 16 -13.25 -10.45 -0.86
CA ARG A 16 -13.40 -10.23 0.57
C ARG A 16 -12.73 -11.34 1.37
N HIS A 17 -12.98 -12.59 0.98
CA HIS A 17 -12.37 -13.75 1.62
C HIS A 17 -10.86 -13.72 1.44
N PHE A 18 -10.40 -13.40 0.25
CA PHE A 18 -8.97 -13.28 -0.05
C PHE A 18 -8.32 -12.20 0.81
N ARG A 19 -8.96 -11.04 0.91
CA ARG A 19 -8.47 -9.95 1.74
C ARG A 19 -8.38 -10.34 3.20
N HIS A 20 -9.37 -11.07 3.71
CA HIS A 20 -9.35 -11.54 5.08
C HIS A 20 -8.19 -12.50 5.33
N ALA A 21 -7.94 -13.41 4.41
CA ALA A 21 -6.81 -14.34 4.51
C ALA A 21 -5.48 -13.58 4.55
N LEU A 22 -5.32 -12.58 3.69
CA LEU A 22 -4.11 -11.75 3.66
C LEU A 22 -3.93 -10.95 4.95
N SER A 23 -5.03 -10.57 5.61
CA SER A 23 -4.96 -9.79 6.84
C SER A 23 -4.39 -10.59 8.01
N GLN A 24 -4.29 -11.90 7.88
CA GLN A 24 -3.65 -12.74 8.90
C GLN A 24 -2.14 -12.62 8.87
N PHE A 25 -1.58 -12.09 7.81
CA PHE A 25 -0.15 -11.86 7.72
C PHE A 25 0.19 -10.53 8.37
N ALA A 26 0.92 -10.59 9.49
CA ALA A 26 1.31 -9.39 10.21
C ALA A 26 2.35 -8.62 9.39
N THR A 27 2.06 -7.34 9.14
CA THR A 27 2.97 -6.50 8.38
C THR A 27 2.99 -5.10 9.00
N GLY A 28 4.04 -4.35 8.68
CA GLY A 28 4.13 -2.97 9.10
C GLY A 28 3.15 -2.09 8.32
N ILE A 29 2.76 -0.98 8.93
CA ILE A 29 1.88 -0.01 8.31
C ILE A 29 2.67 1.26 8.03
N THR A 30 2.50 1.81 6.84
CA THR A 30 3.13 3.06 6.42
C THR A 30 2.08 4.08 6.03
N VAL A 31 2.43 5.34 6.15
CA VAL A 31 1.70 6.43 5.50
C VAL A 31 2.63 7.00 4.44
N ILE A 32 2.19 6.99 3.20
CA ILE A 32 2.98 7.48 2.08
C ILE A 32 2.43 8.84 1.69
N THR A 33 3.31 9.84 1.69
CA THR A 33 2.92 11.23 1.44
C THR A 33 3.59 11.74 0.18
N THR A 34 2.88 12.63 -0.49
CA THR A 34 3.43 13.33 -1.66
C THR A 34 2.85 14.75 -1.69
N ARG A 35 3.48 15.61 -2.46
CA ARG A 35 3.05 16.98 -2.56
C ARG A 35 1.83 17.11 -3.46
N LEU A 36 0.78 17.74 -2.95
CA LEU A 36 -0.42 18.04 -3.72
C LEU A 36 -0.35 19.42 -4.33
N ASP A 37 0.15 20.38 -3.55
CA ASP A 37 0.28 21.79 -3.90
C ASP A 37 1.47 22.34 -3.11
N GLN A 38 1.79 23.63 -3.29
CA GLN A 38 2.95 24.25 -2.63
C GLN A 38 2.92 24.06 -1.11
N ASP A 39 1.74 24.18 -0.50
CA ASP A 39 1.58 24.09 0.94
C ASP A 39 0.74 22.91 1.39
N LYS A 40 0.35 22.04 0.46
CA LYS A 40 -0.53 20.93 0.78
C LYS A 40 0.13 19.60 0.40
N PHE A 41 -0.11 18.60 1.23
CA PHE A 41 0.38 17.26 1.02
C PHE A 41 -0.79 16.30 1.04
N LEU A 42 -0.65 15.22 0.32
CA LEU A 42 -1.60 14.13 0.29
C LEU A 42 -0.92 12.90 0.91
N GLY A 43 -1.66 12.18 1.74
CA GLY A 43 -1.15 10.95 2.32
C GLY A 43 -2.12 9.81 2.15
N LEU A 44 -1.59 8.60 2.13
CA LEU A 44 -2.41 7.39 2.14
C LEU A 44 -1.74 6.32 2.98
N THR A 45 -2.55 5.48 3.58
CA THR A 45 -2.09 4.35 4.38
C THR A 45 -1.83 3.15 3.47
N ALA A 46 -0.67 2.55 3.60
CA ALA A 46 -0.31 1.39 2.81
C ALA A 46 0.37 0.33 3.66
N SER A 47 -0.10 -0.90 3.53
CA SER A 47 0.51 -2.08 4.15
C SER A 47 1.28 -2.92 3.14
N SER A 48 1.33 -2.50 1.89
CA SER A 48 1.97 -3.24 0.80
C SER A 48 3.46 -2.93 0.66
N PHE A 49 4.00 -2.03 1.48
CA PHE A 49 5.39 -1.62 1.41
C PHE A 49 6.33 -2.80 1.65
N ASN A 50 7.32 -2.93 0.78
CA ASN A 50 8.33 -3.98 0.91
C ASN A 50 9.63 -3.55 0.21
N SER A 51 10.72 -4.19 0.57
CA SER A 51 11.99 -3.99 -0.13
C SER A 51 12.02 -4.80 -1.41
N VAL A 52 12.70 -4.29 -2.42
CA VAL A 52 12.89 -4.97 -3.69
C VAL A 52 14.36 -5.26 -3.92
N SER A 53 15.23 -4.29 -3.66
CA SER A 53 16.65 -4.41 -3.94
C SER A 53 17.44 -3.52 -3.00
N LEU A 54 18.63 -3.96 -2.64
CA LEU A 54 19.56 -3.15 -1.86
C LEU A 54 20.49 -2.33 -2.74
N ASP A 55 20.81 -2.86 -3.91
CA ASP A 55 21.71 -2.20 -4.86
C ASP A 55 21.20 -2.42 -6.28
N PRO A 56 20.54 -1.44 -6.89
CA PRO A 56 20.19 -0.14 -6.33
C PRO A 56 19.13 -0.24 -5.23
N PRO A 57 19.04 0.75 -4.34
CA PRO A 57 18.06 0.71 -3.25
C PRO A 57 16.66 0.98 -3.79
N LEU A 58 15.85 -0.06 -3.82
CA LEU A 58 14.49 0.00 -4.37
C LEU A 58 13.50 -0.55 -3.37
N VAL A 59 12.37 0.10 -3.28
CA VAL A 59 11.22 -0.36 -2.51
C VAL A 59 10.01 -0.42 -3.43
N ILE A 60 8.99 -1.15 -3.01
CA ILE A 60 7.74 -1.26 -3.76
C ILE A 60 6.58 -1.07 -2.79
N TRP A 61 5.53 -0.46 -3.29
CA TRP A 61 4.23 -0.41 -2.65
C TRP A 61 3.18 -0.29 -3.75
N SER A 62 1.95 -0.66 -3.44
CA SER A 62 0.90 -0.76 -4.45
C SER A 62 -0.21 0.23 -4.19
N LEU A 63 -0.69 0.85 -5.24
CA LEU A 63 -1.82 1.75 -5.21
C LEU A 63 -2.78 1.32 -6.31
N GLY A 64 -4.06 1.16 -5.96
CA GLY A 64 -5.05 0.78 -6.94
C GLY A 64 -5.14 1.81 -8.07
N ASP A 65 -5.29 1.35 -9.29
CA ASP A 65 -5.34 2.23 -10.46
C ASP A 65 -6.58 3.11 -10.49
N ARG A 66 -7.61 2.75 -9.71
CA ARG A 66 -8.84 3.53 -9.57
C ARG A 66 -8.84 4.43 -8.35
N ALA A 67 -7.77 4.45 -7.58
CA ALA A 67 -7.68 5.31 -6.41
C ALA A 67 -7.69 6.78 -6.84
N GLN A 68 -8.38 7.61 -6.06
CA GLN A 68 -8.45 9.04 -6.35
C GLN A 68 -7.08 9.71 -6.33
N SER A 69 -6.19 9.21 -5.51
CA SER A 69 -4.83 9.75 -5.38
C SER A 69 -3.87 9.26 -6.45
N MET A 70 -4.25 8.28 -7.26
CA MET A 70 -3.36 7.69 -8.26
C MET A 70 -2.77 8.74 -9.23
N PRO A 71 -3.56 9.65 -9.82
CA PRO A 71 -2.98 10.63 -10.73
C PRO A 71 -1.96 11.53 -10.06
N ILE A 72 -2.16 11.84 -8.79
CA ILE A 72 -1.25 12.72 -8.05
C ILE A 72 0.08 12.03 -7.84
N PHE A 73 0.08 10.78 -7.38
CA PHE A 73 1.31 10.02 -7.21
C PHE A 73 1.99 9.74 -8.55
N ALA A 74 1.22 9.44 -9.59
CA ALA A 74 1.78 9.15 -10.91
C ALA A 74 2.49 10.36 -11.54
N ASN A 75 2.02 11.57 -11.23
CA ASN A 75 2.59 12.78 -11.80
C ASN A 75 3.68 13.41 -10.97
N ASN A 76 3.87 12.95 -9.74
CA ASN A 76 4.92 13.47 -8.86
C ASN A 76 6.18 12.62 -8.99
N SER A 77 7.33 13.28 -8.84
CA SER A 77 8.63 12.63 -8.94
C SER A 77 9.12 12.09 -7.60
N HIS A 78 8.50 12.51 -6.51
CA HIS A 78 8.96 12.18 -5.15
C HIS A 78 7.78 11.86 -4.25
N TYR A 79 8.00 10.94 -3.33
CA TYR A 79 7.09 10.68 -2.22
C TYR A 79 7.92 10.26 -1.02
N VAL A 80 7.30 10.33 0.16
CA VAL A 80 7.96 9.98 1.42
C VAL A 80 7.20 8.83 2.05
N ILE A 81 7.94 7.84 2.53
CA ILE A 81 7.38 6.70 3.21
C ILE A 81 7.62 6.88 4.71
N ASN A 82 6.54 6.96 5.46
CA ASN A 82 6.57 7.15 6.91
C ASN A 82 6.16 5.85 7.57
N VAL A 83 7.10 5.17 8.21
CA VAL A 83 6.81 3.92 8.92
C VAL A 83 6.20 4.29 10.27
N LEU A 84 4.99 3.78 10.53
CA LEU A 84 4.27 4.14 11.73
C LEU A 84 4.70 3.31 12.93
N ALA A 85 4.73 3.95 14.09
CA ALA A 85 4.94 3.28 15.37
C ALA A 85 3.61 2.68 15.87
N ALA A 86 3.72 1.80 16.87
CA ALA A 86 2.55 1.09 17.40
C ALA A 86 1.52 2.04 17.99
N ASP A 87 1.93 3.20 18.52
CA ASP A 87 1.04 4.18 19.13
C ASP A 87 0.47 5.18 18.10
N GLN A 88 0.67 4.95 16.82
CA GLN A 88 0.22 5.84 15.75
C GLN A 88 -0.93 5.26 14.92
N ARG A 89 -1.69 4.36 15.50
CA ARG A 89 -2.85 3.77 14.82
C ARG A 89 -3.83 4.82 14.31
N HIS A 90 -4.00 5.90 15.05
CA HIS A 90 -4.90 6.99 14.65
C HIS A 90 -4.47 7.61 13.32
N LEU A 91 -3.17 7.67 13.03
CA LEU A 91 -2.69 8.17 11.75
C LEU A 91 -3.00 7.18 10.63
N ALA A 92 -2.84 5.88 10.89
CA ALA A 92 -3.16 4.86 9.90
C ALA A 92 -4.65 4.95 9.50
N GLU A 93 -5.53 5.13 10.47
CA GLU A 93 -6.95 5.23 10.22
C GLU A 93 -7.31 6.53 9.50
N GLN A 94 -6.69 7.64 9.87
CA GLN A 94 -6.93 8.94 9.25
C GLN A 94 -6.61 8.90 7.76
N PHE A 95 -5.44 8.39 7.40
CA PHE A 95 -4.99 8.38 6.01
C PHE A 95 -5.56 7.22 5.19
N ALA A 96 -6.25 6.29 5.83
CA ALA A 96 -7.01 5.26 5.14
C ALA A 96 -8.43 5.72 4.81
N SER A 97 -8.91 6.79 5.44
CA SER A 97 -10.25 7.30 5.22
C SER A 97 -10.32 8.12 3.93
N ARG A 98 -11.54 8.36 3.44
CA ARG A 98 -11.77 9.24 2.29
C ARG A 98 -11.97 10.69 2.72
N SER A 99 -11.59 11.02 3.94
CA SER A 99 -11.70 12.37 4.48
C SER A 99 -10.75 13.32 3.75
N GLU A 100 -11.13 14.60 3.69
CA GLU A 100 -10.26 15.64 3.13
C GLU A 100 -9.04 15.91 4.00
N ASP A 101 -9.02 15.44 5.24
CA ASP A 101 -7.94 15.67 6.19
C ASP A 101 -6.78 14.67 6.05
N ARG A 102 -6.83 13.80 5.09
CA ARG A 102 -5.75 12.85 4.87
C ARG A 102 -4.65 13.42 3.97
#